data_9a1c2c72c2b198154904127ebd1c4ee9
#
_entry.id   9a1c2c72c2b198154904127ebd1c4ee9
#
_cell.length_a   1.000
_cell.length_b   1.000
_cell.length_c   1.000
_cell.angle_alpha   90.00
_cell.angle_beta   90.00
_cell.angle_gamma   90.00
#
_symmetry.space_group_name_H-M   'P 1'
#
loop_
_entity.id
_entity.type
_entity.pdbx_description
1 polymer ?
#
loop_
_entity_poly.entity_id
_entity_poly.type
_entity_poly.pdbx_seq_one_letter_code
_entity_poly.pdbx_strand_id
1 'polypeptide(L)'
;MIPQLDARPSLFIVSGPSGAGKGTALDWLTMSGLVQRMPTYTTRAPRPAERDGVEYNFVNEETFFALIKGGKLLEYTRTYSDSYYGSPRELLYTDNPSPLAVELEPTGFVKVRAMSSRRVTGIFVTTKTETELKSRLTARGQIRDADNRLRIRTTQQTWAWVYDYILVNDNRDDFLSDLATVVRSELIRARGVQHMIESQRDDLALPGGSGA
;
A
#
# COMPACT_ATOMS: atom_id res chain seq x y z
N MET A 1 -19.69 -21.51 -7.83
CA MET A 1 -19.49 -20.19 -8.49
C MET A 1 -18.00 -19.87 -8.29
N ILE A 2 -17.18 -19.94 -9.35
CA ILE A 2 -15.76 -19.53 -9.28
C ILE A 2 -15.76 -18.02 -9.10
N PRO A 3 -15.07 -17.47 -8.07
CA PRO A 3 -14.96 -16.03 -7.94
C PRO A 3 -14.43 -15.47 -9.26
N GLN A 4 -15.07 -14.44 -9.77
CA GLN A 4 -14.61 -13.76 -10.98
C GLN A 4 -13.25 -13.13 -10.63
N LEU A 5 -12.17 -13.79 -11.05
CA LEU A 5 -10.81 -13.32 -10.84
C LEU A 5 -10.66 -12.01 -11.63
N ASP A 6 -10.34 -10.96 -10.91
CA ASP A 6 -10.12 -9.65 -11.49
C ASP A 6 -8.78 -9.66 -12.25
N ALA A 7 -8.82 -9.40 -13.55
CA ALA A 7 -7.63 -9.34 -14.40
C ALA A 7 -6.78 -8.06 -14.18
N ARG A 8 -7.27 -7.14 -13.33
CA ARG A 8 -6.51 -5.92 -13.03
C ARG A 8 -5.20 -6.22 -12.30
N PRO A 9 -4.15 -5.43 -12.53
CA PRO A 9 -2.86 -5.61 -11.87
C PRO A 9 -2.95 -5.59 -10.34
N SER A 10 -2.00 -6.25 -9.69
CA SER A 10 -1.92 -6.35 -8.23
C SER A 10 -1.84 -4.97 -7.56
N LEU A 11 -2.45 -4.88 -6.39
CA LEU A 11 -2.37 -3.75 -5.48
C LEU A 11 -1.50 -4.13 -4.28
N PHE A 12 -0.36 -3.47 -4.13
CA PHE A 12 0.55 -3.66 -3.02
C PHE A 12 0.29 -2.63 -1.92
N ILE A 13 0.06 -3.09 -0.72
CA ILE A 13 -0.14 -2.22 0.44
C ILE A 13 1.05 -2.37 1.38
N VAL A 14 1.75 -1.27 1.60
CA VAL A 14 2.91 -1.20 2.49
C VAL A 14 2.48 -0.55 3.79
N SER A 15 2.61 -1.28 4.88
CA SER A 15 2.27 -0.82 6.23
C SER A 15 3.44 -1.03 7.18
N GLY A 16 3.32 -0.50 8.39
CA GLY A 16 4.32 -0.69 9.43
C GLY A 16 4.58 0.60 10.21
N PRO A 17 5.37 0.55 11.29
CA PRO A 17 5.60 1.69 12.16
C PRO A 17 6.31 2.85 11.45
N SER A 18 6.08 4.06 11.97
CA SER A 18 6.81 5.26 11.50
C SER A 18 8.31 5.04 11.70
N GLY A 19 9.13 5.34 10.69
CA GLY A 19 10.57 5.11 10.74
C GLY A 19 11.04 3.74 10.25
N ALA A 20 10.15 2.78 9.99
CA ALA A 20 10.51 1.44 9.49
C ALA A 20 11.08 1.44 8.06
N GLY A 21 10.84 2.49 7.25
CA GLY A 21 11.38 2.58 5.88
C GLY A 21 10.34 2.42 4.78
N LYS A 22 9.04 2.53 5.07
CA LYS A 22 7.95 2.42 4.09
C LYS A 22 8.09 3.35 2.90
N GLY A 23 8.37 4.65 3.16
CA GLY A 23 8.60 5.63 2.08
C GLY A 23 9.76 5.21 1.17
N THR A 24 10.90 4.82 1.76
CA THR A 24 12.06 4.30 1.01
C THR A 24 11.70 3.09 0.15
N ALA A 25 10.88 2.17 0.69
CA ALA A 25 10.37 1.00 -0.05
C ALA A 25 9.55 1.43 -1.27
N LEU A 26 8.59 2.32 -1.08
CA LEU A 26 7.71 2.81 -2.14
C LEU A 26 8.48 3.60 -3.21
N ASP A 27 9.38 4.48 -2.79
CA ASP A 27 10.21 5.26 -3.71
C ASP A 27 11.08 4.34 -4.57
N TRP A 28 11.72 3.34 -3.95
CA TRP A 28 12.54 2.39 -4.66
C TRP A 28 11.73 1.52 -5.64
N LEU A 29 10.57 1.02 -5.24
CA LEU A 29 9.69 0.23 -6.10
C LEU A 29 9.20 1.05 -7.31
N THR A 30 8.91 2.33 -7.11
CA THR A 30 8.48 3.25 -8.16
C THR A 30 9.63 3.56 -9.11
N MET A 31 10.80 3.88 -8.58
CA MET A 31 12.01 4.17 -9.38
C MET A 31 12.47 2.96 -10.20
N SER A 32 12.30 1.74 -9.69
CA SER A 32 12.61 0.51 -10.41
C SER A 32 11.55 0.12 -11.45
N GLY A 33 10.48 0.89 -11.61
CA GLY A 33 9.40 0.63 -12.57
C GLY A 33 8.55 -0.60 -12.25
N LEU A 34 8.67 -1.16 -11.05
CA LEU A 34 7.90 -2.35 -10.64
C LEU A 34 6.45 -2.02 -10.32
N VAL A 35 6.19 -0.82 -9.80
CA VAL A 35 4.86 -0.35 -9.41
C VAL A 35 4.71 1.15 -9.69
N GLN A 36 3.48 1.61 -9.77
CA GLN A 36 3.14 3.02 -9.70
C GLN A 36 2.65 3.33 -8.28
N ARG A 37 3.23 4.35 -7.65
CA ARG A 37 2.79 4.81 -6.33
C ARG A 37 1.47 5.55 -6.44
N MET A 38 0.53 5.27 -5.55
CA MET A 38 -0.70 6.02 -5.40
C MET A 38 -0.61 6.90 -4.14
N PRO A 39 -0.66 8.24 -4.27
CA PRO A 39 -0.59 9.13 -3.12
C PRO A 39 -1.88 9.06 -2.30
N THR A 40 -1.75 9.11 -0.97
CA THR A 40 -2.85 9.28 -0.04
C THR A 40 -3.00 10.76 0.36
N TYR A 41 -4.09 11.13 1.01
CA TYR A 41 -4.32 12.52 1.45
C TYR A 41 -3.81 12.76 2.86
N THR A 42 -3.27 13.94 3.11
CA THR A 42 -2.89 14.38 4.47
C THR A 42 -3.05 15.88 4.65
N THR A 43 -3.40 16.29 5.90
CA THR A 43 -3.41 17.70 6.29
C THR A 43 -2.08 18.15 6.90
N ARG A 44 -1.12 17.23 7.06
CA ARG A 44 0.21 17.54 7.50
C ARG A 44 0.97 18.36 6.44
N ALA A 45 1.73 19.34 6.86
CA ALA A 45 2.64 20.02 5.93
C ALA A 45 3.66 19.06 5.30
N PRO A 46 4.04 19.26 4.02
CA PRO A 46 5.07 18.47 3.37
C PRO A 46 6.43 18.59 4.08
N ARG A 47 7.19 17.51 4.09
CA ARG A 47 8.59 17.54 4.50
C ARG A 47 9.47 18.02 3.35
N PRO A 48 10.74 18.46 3.59
CA PRO A 48 11.60 19.03 2.55
C PRO A 48 11.79 18.18 1.29
N ALA A 49 11.71 16.86 1.41
CA ALA A 49 11.89 15.93 0.28
C ALA A 49 10.57 15.40 -0.30
N GLU A 50 9.43 15.81 0.25
CA GLU A 50 8.11 15.34 -0.20
C GLU A 50 7.52 16.32 -1.22
N ARG A 51 6.81 15.79 -2.22
CA ARG A 51 6.17 16.54 -3.29
C ARG A 51 4.68 16.25 -3.33
N ASP A 52 3.89 17.30 -3.54
CA ASP A 52 2.44 17.14 -3.69
C ASP A 52 2.10 16.26 -4.91
N GLY A 53 1.10 15.39 -4.73
CA GLY A 53 0.70 14.44 -5.76
C GLY A 53 1.65 13.25 -5.97
N VAL A 54 2.73 13.14 -5.20
CA VAL A 54 3.72 12.05 -5.30
C VAL A 54 3.72 11.21 -4.04
N GLU A 55 4.20 11.74 -2.93
CA GLU A 55 4.18 11.03 -1.64
C GLU A 55 2.80 11.09 -1.01
N TYR A 56 2.19 12.27 -1.04
CA TYR A 56 0.84 12.56 -0.56
C TYR A 56 0.19 13.65 -1.43
N ASN A 57 -1.13 13.71 -1.38
CA ASN A 57 -1.89 14.90 -1.74
C ASN A 57 -1.99 15.74 -0.46
N PHE A 58 -1.23 16.85 -0.38
CA PHE A 58 -1.21 17.74 0.78
C PHE A 58 -2.35 18.73 0.67
N VAL A 59 -3.31 18.64 1.57
CA VAL A 59 -4.52 19.47 1.56
C VAL A 59 -4.74 20.13 2.92
N ASN A 60 -5.49 21.25 2.95
CA ASN A 60 -5.94 21.83 4.21
C ASN A 60 -7.10 21.02 4.82
N GLU A 61 -7.44 21.28 6.07
CA GLU A 61 -8.52 20.57 6.77
C GLU A 61 -9.88 20.75 6.07
N GLU A 62 -10.18 21.94 5.58
CA GLU A 62 -11.44 22.23 4.87
C GLU A 62 -11.61 21.30 3.65
N THR A 63 -10.57 21.20 2.82
CA THR A 63 -10.54 20.30 1.68
C THR A 63 -10.63 18.84 2.11
N PHE A 64 -9.92 18.47 3.18
CA PHE A 64 -9.94 17.10 3.69
C PHE A 64 -11.35 16.69 4.16
N PHE A 65 -12.04 17.57 4.90
CA PHE A 65 -13.43 17.33 5.32
C PHE A 65 -14.41 17.33 4.16
N ALA A 66 -14.17 18.14 3.11
CA ALA A 66 -14.96 18.08 1.89
C ALA A 66 -14.81 16.72 1.18
N LEU A 67 -13.60 16.14 1.16
CA LEU A 67 -13.36 14.79 0.63
C LEU A 67 -14.11 13.71 1.43
N ILE A 68 -14.15 13.83 2.77
CA ILE A 68 -14.94 12.93 3.63
C ILE A 68 -16.41 13.05 3.28
N LYS A 69 -16.96 14.28 3.29
CA LYS A 69 -18.37 14.56 3.02
C LYS A 69 -18.79 14.10 1.62
N GLY A 70 -17.89 14.24 0.66
CA GLY A 70 -18.10 13.81 -0.73
C GLY A 70 -17.92 12.31 -0.95
N GLY A 71 -17.62 11.52 0.09
CA GLY A 71 -17.39 10.08 0.00
C GLY A 71 -16.18 9.70 -0.86
N LYS A 72 -15.20 10.61 -1.00
CA LYS A 72 -13.99 10.43 -1.81
C LYS A 72 -12.91 9.63 -1.09
N LEU A 73 -12.98 9.54 0.23
CA LEU A 73 -12.06 8.73 1.04
C LEU A 73 -12.68 7.39 1.38
N LEU A 74 -11.88 6.33 1.30
CA LEU A 74 -12.22 4.98 1.71
C LEU A 74 -12.21 4.87 3.24
N GLU A 75 -11.19 5.46 3.84
CA GLU A 75 -10.97 5.54 5.27
C GLU A 75 -10.12 6.77 5.59
N TYR A 76 -10.15 7.19 6.84
CA TYR A 76 -9.26 8.24 7.33
C TYR A 76 -8.99 8.04 8.82
N THR A 77 -7.88 8.62 9.27
CA THR A 77 -7.49 8.63 10.69
C THR A 77 -6.91 9.99 11.07
N ARG A 78 -7.09 10.38 12.34
CA ARG A 78 -6.41 11.51 12.95
C ARG A 78 -5.23 10.98 13.75
N THR A 79 -4.05 11.52 13.51
CA THR A 79 -2.84 11.13 14.25
C THR A 79 -2.68 11.96 15.51
N TYR A 80 -1.76 11.55 16.38
CA TYR A 80 -1.43 12.30 17.62
C TYR A 80 -0.85 13.71 17.37
N SER A 81 -0.33 13.97 16.16
CA SER A 81 0.12 15.30 15.73
C SER A 81 -1.01 16.14 15.14
N ASP A 82 -2.25 15.80 15.43
CA ASP A 82 -3.46 16.47 14.95
C ASP A 82 -3.60 16.57 13.43
N SER A 83 -2.82 15.79 12.69
CA SER A 83 -2.93 15.70 11.24
C SER A 83 -3.83 14.54 10.84
N TYR A 84 -4.62 14.76 9.80
CA TYR A 84 -5.44 13.72 9.19
C TYR A 84 -4.67 13.03 8.06
N TYR A 85 -4.95 11.74 7.91
CA TYR A 85 -4.52 10.92 6.77
C TYR A 85 -5.72 10.16 6.24
N GLY A 86 -5.84 10.05 4.93
CA GLY A 86 -6.97 9.36 4.32
C GLY A 86 -6.61 8.75 2.98
N SER A 87 -7.16 7.58 2.73
CA SER A 87 -6.94 6.82 1.51
C SER A 87 -8.00 7.14 0.47
N PRO A 88 -7.65 7.41 -0.79
CA PRO A 88 -8.63 7.69 -1.81
C PRO A 88 -9.51 6.46 -2.08
N ARG A 89 -10.82 6.67 -2.21
CA ARG A 89 -11.75 5.58 -2.56
C ARG A 89 -11.48 5.03 -3.95
N GLU A 90 -10.89 5.84 -4.82
CA GLU A 90 -10.43 5.47 -6.15
C GLU A 90 -9.51 4.24 -6.14
N LEU A 91 -8.79 3.99 -5.05
CA LEU A 91 -7.95 2.81 -4.87
C LEU A 91 -8.68 1.49 -5.18
N LEU A 92 -9.99 1.45 -4.95
CA LEU A 92 -10.83 0.25 -5.20
C LEU A 92 -11.25 0.10 -6.66
N TYR A 93 -11.33 1.20 -7.43
CA TYR A 93 -12.02 1.23 -8.72
C TYR A 93 -11.14 1.68 -9.89
N THR A 94 -9.90 2.08 -9.63
CA THR A 94 -9.03 2.56 -10.71
C THR A 94 -8.78 1.46 -11.74
N ASP A 95 -8.93 1.81 -13.02
CA ASP A 95 -8.63 0.93 -14.15
C ASP A 95 -7.18 1.07 -14.61
N ASN A 96 -6.31 1.60 -13.75
CA ASN A 96 -4.89 1.75 -14.04
C ASN A 96 -4.28 0.38 -14.42
N PRO A 97 -3.67 0.27 -15.61
CA PRO A 97 -3.10 -0.97 -16.10
C PRO A 97 -1.79 -1.36 -15.41
N SER A 98 -1.21 -0.46 -14.62
CA SER A 98 0.03 -0.71 -13.89
C SER A 98 -0.26 -1.32 -12.52
N PRO A 99 0.65 -2.16 -11.99
CA PRO A 99 0.64 -2.53 -10.58
C PRO A 99 0.74 -1.29 -9.70
N LEU A 100 -0.12 -1.18 -8.69
CA LEU A 100 -0.15 -0.04 -7.79
C LEU A 100 0.47 -0.38 -6.45
N ALA A 101 1.11 0.61 -5.82
CA ALA A 101 1.54 0.52 -4.43
C ALA A 101 1.10 1.74 -3.63
N VAL A 102 0.70 1.52 -2.38
CA VAL A 102 0.20 2.56 -1.48
C VAL A 102 0.64 2.32 -0.06
N GLU A 103 0.91 3.39 0.69
CA GLU A 103 1.12 3.33 2.14
C GLU A 103 -0.21 3.47 2.86
N LEU A 104 -0.59 2.47 3.66
CA LEU A 104 -1.80 2.49 4.48
C LEU A 104 -1.50 2.07 5.92
N GLU A 105 -2.30 2.58 6.84
CA GLU A 105 -2.39 2.03 8.19
C GLU A 105 -3.06 0.63 8.17
N PRO A 106 -2.84 -0.22 9.18
CA PRO A 106 -3.40 -1.57 9.20
C PRO A 106 -4.91 -1.65 9.01
N THR A 107 -5.66 -0.70 9.58
CA THR A 107 -7.12 -0.63 9.42
C THR A 107 -7.53 -0.33 7.98
N GLY A 108 -6.77 0.53 7.29
CA GLY A 108 -6.95 0.81 5.87
C GLY A 108 -6.66 -0.42 5.01
N PHE A 109 -5.58 -1.15 5.31
CA PHE A 109 -5.26 -2.41 4.63
C PHE A 109 -6.40 -3.42 4.71
N VAL A 110 -6.93 -3.68 5.91
CA VAL A 110 -8.03 -4.63 6.09
C VAL A 110 -9.27 -4.22 5.31
N LYS A 111 -9.61 -2.91 5.31
CA LYS A 111 -10.74 -2.39 4.53
C LYS A 111 -10.53 -2.58 3.03
N VAL A 112 -9.37 -2.20 2.51
CA VAL A 112 -9.06 -2.38 1.08
C VAL A 112 -9.12 -3.85 0.70
N ARG A 113 -8.52 -4.73 1.50
CA ARG A 113 -8.51 -6.17 1.25
C ARG A 113 -9.92 -6.77 1.22
N ALA A 114 -10.81 -6.31 2.10
CA ALA A 114 -12.20 -6.78 2.17
C ALA A 114 -13.08 -6.25 1.03
N MET A 115 -12.79 -5.05 0.50
CA MET A 115 -13.64 -4.36 -0.47
C MET A 115 -13.12 -4.44 -1.91
N SER A 116 -11.84 -4.74 -2.09
CA SER A 116 -11.22 -4.79 -3.42
C SER A 116 -11.54 -6.09 -4.12
N SER A 117 -11.96 -5.99 -5.38
CA SER A 117 -12.01 -7.13 -6.30
C SER A 117 -10.64 -7.47 -6.88
N ARG A 118 -9.67 -6.54 -6.80
CA ARG A 118 -8.28 -6.77 -7.22
C ARG A 118 -7.56 -7.66 -6.23
N ARG A 119 -6.51 -8.33 -6.70
CA ARG A 119 -5.56 -8.99 -5.81
C ARG A 119 -4.82 -7.94 -4.98
N VAL A 120 -4.98 -8.03 -3.67
CA VAL A 120 -4.30 -7.17 -2.69
C VAL A 120 -3.21 -7.97 -2.00
N THR A 121 -1.97 -7.47 -2.07
CA THR A 121 -0.81 -8.03 -1.37
C THR A 121 -0.36 -7.07 -0.27
N GLY A 122 -0.44 -7.51 0.96
CA GLY A 122 -0.03 -6.75 2.14
C GLY A 122 1.43 -7.03 2.50
N ILE A 123 2.22 -5.97 2.63
CA ILE A 123 3.63 -6.02 3.06
C ILE A 123 3.79 -5.20 4.33
N PHE A 124 4.12 -5.85 5.43
CA PHE A 124 4.41 -5.19 6.69
C PHE A 124 5.92 -4.98 6.83
N VAL A 125 6.34 -3.71 6.91
CA VAL A 125 7.75 -3.34 7.07
C VAL A 125 8.02 -3.00 8.52
N THR A 126 9.05 -3.60 9.11
CA THR A 126 9.46 -3.36 10.50
C THR A 126 10.98 -3.23 10.61
N THR A 127 11.47 -2.86 11.79
CA THR A 127 12.90 -2.93 12.16
C THR A 127 13.13 -4.13 13.06
N LYS A 128 14.35 -4.62 13.11
CA LYS A 128 14.76 -5.75 13.97
C LYS A 128 14.52 -5.42 15.44
N THR A 129 14.88 -4.22 15.88
CA THR A 129 14.77 -3.78 17.26
C THR A 129 14.02 -2.48 17.40
N GLU A 130 13.47 -2.27 18.59
CA GLU A 130 12.87 -0.98 18.99
C GLU A 130 13.88 0.15 19.06
N THR A 131 15.10 -0.18 19.54
CA THR A 131 16.21 0.77 19.66
C THR A 131 16.57 1.35 18.29
N GLU A 132 16.60 0.53 17.26
CA GLU A 132 16.86 0.97 15.89
C GLU A 132 15.76 1.92 15.38
N LEU A 133 14.51 1.58 15.61
CA LEU A 133 13.39 2.45 15.24
C LEU A 133 13.49 3.80 15.94
N LYS A 134 13.77 3.80 17.24
CA LYS A 134 13.97 5.01 18.04
C LYS A 134 15.12 5.87 17.50
N SER A 135 16.24 5.25 17.16
CA SER A 135 17.39 5.93 16.54
C SER A 135 17.01 6.61 15.22
N ARG A 136 16.29 5.91 14.33
CA ARG A 136 15.83 6.45 13.05
C ARG A 136 14.85 7.62 13.21
N LEU A 137 13.95 7.54 14.20
CA LEU A 137 13.01 8.62 14.52
C LEU A 137 13.74 9.87 15.07
N THR A 138 14.75 9.64 15.91
CA THR A 138 15.59 10.72 16.49
C THR A 138 16.38 11.44 15.40
N ALA A 139 17.01 10.70 14.49
CA ALA A 139 17.77 11.26 13.36
C ALA A 139 16.90 12.13 12.43
N ARG A 140 15.57 11.88 12.39
CA ARG A 140 14.60 12.70 11.64
C ARG A 140 14.05 13.90 12.39
N GLY A 141 14.59 14.24 13.58
CA GLY A 141 14.10 15.36 14.40
C GLY A 141 12.75 15.14 15.06
N GLN A 142 12.26 13.90 15.15
CA GLN A 142 10.91 13.55 15.65
C GLN A 142 10.92 13.10 17.12
N ILE A 143 11.82 13.63 17.93
CA ILE A 143 12.09 13.20 19.32
C ILE A 143 10.87 13.38 20.23
N ARG A 144 10.10 14.47 20.08
CA ARG A 144 8.96 14.79 20.98
C ARG A 144 7.83 13.74 20.92
N ASP A 145 7.79 12.92 19.90
CA ASP A 145 6.75 11.91 19.66
C ASP A 145 7.26 10.46 19.74
N ALA A 146 8.53 10.25 20.09
CA ALA A 146 9.16 8.92 20.00
C ALA A 146 8.43 7.89 20.88
N ASP A 147 8.06 8.22 22.11
CA ASP A 147 7.40 7.29 23.03
C ASP A 147 5.96 6.95 22.57
N ASN A 148 5.21 7.92 22.03
CA ASN A 148 3.90 7.66 21.45
C ASN A 148 4.00 6.78 20.20
N ARG A 149 5.02 7.00 19.38
CA ARG A 149 5.28 6.20 18.16
C ARG A 149 5.72 4.77 18.48
N LEU A 150 6.40 4.56 19.60
CA LEU A 150 6.74 3.23 20.10
C LEU A 150 5.51 2.47 20.60
N ARG A 151 4.60 3.13 21.30
CA ARG A 151 3.30 2.55 21.68
C ARG A 151 2.49 2.13 20.46
N ILE A 152 2.46 2.97 19.42
CA ILE A 152 1.80 2.65 18.15
C ILE A 152 2.47 1.44 17.48
N ARG A 153 3.81 1.33 17.55
CA ARG A 153 4.54 0.16 17.03
C ARG A 153 4.02 -1.14 17.63
N THR A 154 3.91 -1.19 18.97
CA THR A 154 3.42 -2.39 19.66
C THR A 154 2.01 -2.75 19.18
N THR A 155 1.12 -1.76 19.06
CA THR A 155 -0.23 -1.97 18.53
C THR A 155 -0.18 -2.39 17.06
N GLN A 156 0.65 -1.78 16.23
CA GLN A 156 0.75 -2.16 14.81
C GLN A 156 1.39 -3.54 14.61
N GLN A 157 2.31 -3.95 15.46
CA GLN A 157 2.90 -5.29 15.41
C GLN A 157 1.88 -6.40 15.68
N THR A 158 0.84 -6.13 16.47
CA THR A 158 -0.26 -7.10 16.65
C THR A 158 -1.04 -7.35 15.36
N TRP A 159 -0.95 -6.42 14.40
CA TRP A 159 -1.58 -6.55 13.08
C TRP A 159 -0.66 -7.19 12.03
N ALA A 160 0.63 -7.38 12.32
CA ALA A 160 1.58 -7.92 11.33
C ALA A 160 1.14 -9.28 10.77
N TRP A 161 0.47 -10.09 11.57
CA TRP A 161 -0.01 -11.43 11.17
C TRP A 161 -1.11 -11.45 10.12
N VAL A 162 -1.77 -10.32 9.83
CA VAL A 162 -2.78 -10.24 8.77
C VAL A 162 -2.19 -9.92 7.39
N TYR A 163 -0.88 -9.61 7.34
CA TYR A 163 -0.16 -9.32 6.11
C TYR A 163 0.38 -10.59 5.46
N ASP A 164 0.53 -10.54 4.14
CA ASP A 164 1.07 -11.66 3.38
C ASP A 164 2.58 -11.81 3.59
N TYR A 165 3.27 -10.69 3.81
CA TYR A 165 4.73 -10.64 4.01
C TYR A 165 5.09 -9.69 5.15
N ILE A 166 6.08 -10.10 5.94
CA ILE A 166 6.70 -9.27 6.98
C ILE A 166 8.17 -9.11 6.59
N LEU A 167 8.59 -7.89 6.28
CA LEU A 167 9.96 -7.57 5.89
C LEU A 167 10.66 -6.76 6.98
N VAL A 168 11.84 -7.22 7.38
CA VAL A 168 12.67 -6.57 8.39
C VAL A 168 13.71 -5.69 7.69
N ASN A 169 13.61 -4.39 7.89
CA ASN A 169 14.57 -3.42 7.37
C ASN A 169 15.73 -3.23 8.35
N ASP A 170 16.61 -4.23 8.45
CA ASP A 170 17.85 -4.20 9.23
C ASP A 170 19.00 -3.68 8.36
N ASN A 171 19.25 -4.32 7.24
CA ASN A 171 20.14 -3.87 6.17
C ASN A 171 19.31 -3.35 5.00
N ARG A 172 19.66 -2.18 4.47
CA ARG A 172 18.91 -1.54 3.39
C ARG A 172 18.90 -2.35 2.10
N ASP A 173 20.04 -2.88 1.71
CA ASP A 173 20.19 -3.54 0.41
C ASP A 173 19.52 -4.91 0.43
N ASP A 174 19.67 -5.66 1.52
CA ASP A 174 18.96 -6.93 1.74
C ASP A 174 17.45 -6.71 1.77
N PHE A 175 16.98 -5.70 2.51
CA PHE A 175 15.58 -5.35 2.59
C PHE A 175 14.99 -5.00 1.21
N LEU A 176 15.69 -4.20 0.40
CA LEU A 176 15.22 -3.83 -0.95
C LEU A 176 15.26 -5.03 -1.91
N SER A 177 16.21 -5.93 -1.75
CA SER A 177 16.28 -7.20 -2.50
C SER A 177 15.11 -8.11 -2.17
N ASP A 178 14.79 -8.28 -0.90
CA ASP A 178 13.65 -9.07 -0.43
C ASP A 178 12.32 -8.46 -0.92
N LEU A 179 12.19 -7.14 -0.80
CA LEU A 179 11.03 -6.41 -1.29
C LEU A 179 10.84 -6.61 -2.81
N ALA A 180 11.92 -6.52 -3.59
CA ALA A 180 11.88 -6.79 -5.02
C ALA A 180 11.43 -8.21 -5.33
N THR A 181 11.95 -9.18 -4.59
CA THR A 181 11.62 -10.60 -4.75
C THR A 181 10.13 -10.83 -4.50
N VAL A 182 9.59 -10.30 -3.41
CA VAL A 182 8.16 -10.37 -3.10
C VAL A 182 7.31 -9.78 -4.22
N VAL A 183 7.60 -8.53 -4.61
CA VAL A 183 6.79 -7.84 -5.63
C VAL A 183 6.87 -8.57 -6.98
N ARG A 184 8.06 -8.97 -7.43
CA ARG A 184 8.23 -9.72 -8.68
C ARG A 184 7.49 -11.06 -8.67
N SER A 185 7.55 -11.79 -7.57
CA SER A 185 6.85 -13.08 -7.43
C SER A 185 5.34 -12.92 -7.54
N GLU A 186 4.78 -11.89 -6.90
CA GLU A 186 3.35 -11.60 -6.98
C GLU A 186 2.92 -11.10 -8.37
N LEU A 187 3.78 -10.36 -9.07
CA LEU A 187 3.54 -9.95 -10.45
C LEU A 187 3.58 -11.14 -11.43
N ILE A 188 4.50 -12.09 -11.23
CA ILE A 188 4.56 -13.34 -12.01
C ILE A 188 3.29 -14.15 -11.79
N ARG A 189 2.88 -14.32 -10.54
CA ARG A 189 1.65 -15.04 -10.18
C ARG A 189 0.42 -14.39 -10.81
N ALA A 190 0.29 -13.07 -10.76
CA ALA A 190 -0.83 -12.35 -11.35
C ALA A 190 -0.93 -12.58 -12.87
N ARG A 191 0.20 -12.51 -13.58
CA ARG A 191 0.25 -12.81 -15.03
C ARG A 191 -0.14 -14.24 -15.36
N GLY A 192 0.32 -15.20 -14.57
CA GLY A 192 -0.07 -16.60 -14.75
C GLY A 192 -1.57 -16.82 -14.60
N VAL A 193 -2.20 -16.23 -13.59
CA VAL A 193 -3.64 -16.29 -13.39
C VAL A 193 -4.39 -15.62 -14.54
N GLN A 194 -3.95 -14.46 -15.01
CA GLN A 194 -4.55 -13.76 -16.14
C GLN A 194 -4.52 -14.63 -17.40
N HIS A 195 -3.38 -15.23 -17.72
CA HIS A 195 -3.24 -16.12 -18.86
C HIS A 195 -4.19 -17.32 -18.80
N MET A 196 -4.36 -17.92 -17.62
CA MET A 196 -5.32 -19.00 -17.43
C MET A 196 -6.77 -18.56 -17.67
N ILE A 197 -7.15 -17.35 -17.26
CA ILE A 197 -8.50 -16.81 -17.46
C ILE A 197 -8.76 -16.57 -18.96
N GLU A 198 -7.79 -15.99 -19.66
CA GLU A 198 -7.87 -15.72 -21.10
C GLU A 198 -8.02 -17.03 -21.89
N SER A 199 -7.19 -18.03 -21.61
CA SER A 199 -7.27 -19.36 -22.22
C SER A 199 -8.63 -20.03 -22.01
N GLN A 200 -9.20 -19.97 -20.80
CA GLN A 200 -10.53 -20.53 -20.54
C GLN A 200 -11.66 -19.80 -21.27
N ARG A 201 -11.52 -18.48 -21.51
CA ARG A 201 -12.51 -17.71 -22.29
C ARG A 201 -12.49 -18.12 -23.77
N ASP A 202 -11.30 -18.33 -24.31
CA ASP A 202 -11.14 -18.77 -25.71
C ASP A 202 -11.70 -20.19 -25.92
N ASP A 203 -11.48 -21.09 -24.96
CA ASP A 203 -12.02 -22.45 -24.96
C ASP A 203 -13.57 -22.50 -24.87
N LEU A 204 -14.16 -21.51 -24.17
CA LEU A 204 -15.63 -21.39 -24.06
C LEU A 204 -16.27 -20.66 -25.24
N ALA A 205 -15.49 -19.90 -26.01
CA ALA A 205 -15.90 -19.28 -27.27
C ALA A 205 -15.83 -20.31 -28.41
N LEU A 206 -16.53 -21.48 -28.27
CA LEU A 206 -16.64 -22.46 -29.35
C LEU A 206 -17.27 -21.81 -30.58
N PRO A 207 -16.74 -22.07 -31.78
CA PRO A 207 -17.34 -21.56 -33.01
C PRO A 207 -18.79 -22.09 -33.09
N GLY A 208 -19.71 -21.14 -33.14
CA GLY A 208 -21.12 -21.46 -33.34
C GLY A 208 -21.26 -22.42 -34.48
N GLY A 209 -21.87 -23.54 -34.21
CA GLY A 209 -22.11 -24.57 -35.22
C GLY A 209 -22.72 -23.97 -36.47
N SER A 210 -22.01 -24.05 -37.56
CA SER A 210 -22.57 -23.96 -38.90
C SER A 210 -23.49 -25.14 -39.06
N GLY A 211 -24.74 -24.95 -38.61
CA GLY A 211 -25.83 -25.91 -38.94
C GLY A 211 -26.13 -25.82 -40.39
N ALA A 212 -25.95 -26.90 -41.05
CA ALA A 212 -26.45 -27.18 -42.37
C ALA A 212 -27.97 -27.21 -42.36
#